data_1c03684dd8da19b2ce74132a854ec012
#
_entry.id   1c03684dd8da19b2ce74132a854ec012
#
_cell.length_a   1.000
_cell.length_b   1.000
_cell.length_c   1.000
_cell.angle_alpha   90.00
_cell.angle_beta   90.00
_cell.angle_gamma   90.00
#
_symmetry.space_group_name_H-M   'P 1'
#
loop_
_entity.id
_entity.type
_entity.pdbx_description
1 polymer ?
#
loop_
_entity_poly.entity_id
_entity_poly.type
_entity_poly.pdbx_seq_one_letter_code
_entity_poly.pdbx_strand_id
1 'polypeptide(L)'
;MSELHYMSAVEQARLIRTRQVSAVELVQAHLDRIEQVNPDINAIVTLTAQSALERAKEADASVPRGPLHGLPIAHKDLVDTAGIRTTYGSRQFADHVPDADDLIVTRLRAAGAITIGKTNTPEFGTGSHTVNEVFGATRNPYDRSKSAGGSSGGAAAALASGMIPLADGSDMGGSLRNPASFCNVVGLRPTPGRVPDIADRAAWFTLATLGPMARTVDDLVLMFQVISGFHPGSPYAITEPFAPDPELSVQGLRVAYSPDLGGLPVDPATAAVTATAPRVFESLGAHVEQVDLDLSDAEDAFRVYRAWSYAMNFSGLREAGPNIAWNVEQGRRVTGDDLARAEQLRTGLYQRMAAFFDTYDVLIAPVSQVPPFPVEQPYVTEVDGEPMPDYLAWMRSAYWVSVLHAPAASVPAGFTESGLPVGVQIVGRPFADATVLRFARAFEQVTGYGTRRPSW
;
A
#
# COMPACT_ATOMS: atom_id res chain seq x y z
N MET A 1 -15.50 -27.64 4.28
CA MET A 1 -15.13 -26.58 5.24
C MET A 1 -14.80 -25.35 4.42
N SER A 2 -15.37 -24.19 4.75
CA SER A 2 -14.95 -22.93 4.09
C SER A 2 -13.44 -22.76 4.27
N GLU A 3 -12.74 -22.36 3.21
CA GLU A 3 -11.30 -22.17 3.24
C GLU A 3 -10.92 -21.08 4.23
N LEU A 4 -10.48 -21.44 5.43
CA LEU A 4 -10.13 -20.52 6.53
C LEU A 4 -9.23 -19.35 6.06
N HIS A 5 -8.26 -19.66 5.21
CA HIS A 5 -7.29 -18.68 4.68
C HIS A 5 -7.89 -17.61 3.77
N TYR A 6 -9.11 -17.81 3.25
CA TYR A 6 -9.82 -16.79 2.47
C TYR A 6 -10.92 -16.04 3.24
N MET A 7 -11.20 -16.42 4.49
CA MET A 7 -12.09 -15.62 5.34
C MET A 7 -11.49 -14.24 5.59
N SER A 8 -12.33 -13.24 5.86
CA SER A 8 -11.87 -11.92 6.26
C SER A 8 -11.11 -11.99 7.59
N ALA A 9 -10.17 -11.08 7.82
CA ALA A 9 -9.43 -10.99 9.08
C ALA A 9 -10.37 -10.74 10.26
N VAL A 10 -11.41 -9.93 10.04
CA VAL A 10 -12.47 -9.67 11.03
C VAL A 10 -13.17 -10.97 11.44
N GLU A 11 -13.51 -11.81 10.47
CA GLU A 11 -14.16 -13.09 10.76
C GLU A 11 -13.20 -14.09 11.41
N GLN A 12 -11.94 -14.17 10.94
CA GLN A 12 -10.90 -14.97 11.56
C GLN A 12 -10.69 -14.59 13.04
N ALA A 13 -10.61 -13.28 13.34
CA ALA A 13 -10.50 -12.78 14.71
C ALA A 13 -11.73 -13.13 15.56
N ARG A 14 -12.95 -13.08 14.98
CA ARG A 14 -14.18 -13.50 15.64
C ARG A 14 -14.15 -15.00 16.01
N LEU A 15 -13.75 -15.84 15.06
CA LEU A 15 -13.68 -17.31 15.26
C LEU A 15 -12.69 -17.68 16.36
N ILE A 16 -11.52 -17.04 16.42
CA ILE A 16 -10.54 -17.25 17.51
C ILE A 16 -11.12 -16.79 18.84
N ARG A 17 -11.68 -15.58 18.91
CA ARG A 17 -12.25 -15.02 20.15
C ARG A 17 -13.39 -15.87 20.71
N THR A 18 -14.19 -16.47 19.83
CA THR A 18 -15.29 -17.37 20.22
C THR A 18 -14.87 -18.84 20.36
N ARG A 19 -13.57 -19.13 20.19
CA ARG A 19 -12.99 -20.48 20.27
C ARG A 19 -13.62 -21.50 19.30
N GLN A 20 -14.13 -21.02 18.16
CA GLN A 20 -14.63 -21.86 17.07
C GLN A 20 -13.47 -22.40 16.21
N VAL A 21 -12.34 -21.65 16.19
CA VAL A 21 -11.07 -22.03 15.56
C VAL A 21 -9.95 -21.62 16.52
N SER A 22 -8.93 -22.46 16.66
CA SER A 22 -7.72 -22.11 17.40
C SER A 22 -6.77 -21.28 16.55
N ALA A 23 -5.89 -20.52 17.20
CA ALA A 23 -4.81 -19.81 16.51
C ALA A 23 -3.87 -20.79 15.77
N VAL A 24 -3.63 -21.97 16.35
CA VAL A 24 -2.83 -23.04 15.70
C VAL A 24 -3.49 -23.50 14.40
N GLU A 25 -4.80 -23.81 14.40
CA GLU A 25 -5.52 -24.21 13.18
C GLU A 25 -5.49 -23.12 12.10
N LEU A 26 -5.68 -21.86 12.50
CA LEU A 26 -5.66 -20.74 11.57
C LEU A 26 -4.27 -20.52 10.97
N VAL A 27 -3.22 -20.47 11.81
CA VAL A 27 -1.84 -20.28 11.35
C VAL A 27 -1.43 -21.45 10.43
N GLN A 28 -1.79 -22.70 10.79
CA GLN A 28 -1.51 -23.87 9.95
C GLN A 28 -2.19 -23.75 8.58
N ALA A 29 -3.47 -23.34 8.52
CA ALA A 29 -4.18 -23.17 7.26
C ALA A 29 -3.50 -22.14 6.34
N HIS A 30 -2.94 -21.07 6.91
CA HIS A 30 -2.17 -20.08 6.14
C HIS A 30 -0.79 -20.62 5.71
N LEU A 31 -0.10 -21.38 6.56
CA LEU A 31 1.17 -22.03 6.20
C LEU A 31 0.98 -23.04 5.06
N ASP A 32 -0.06 -23.88 5.13
CA ASP A 32 -0.41 -24.83 4.07
C ASP A 32 -0.70 -24.10 2.75
N ARG A 33 -1.39 -22.95 2.84
CA ARG A 33 -1.64 -22.13 1.66
C ARG A 33 -0.37 -21.51 1.08
N ILE A 34 0.55 -21.04 1.91
CA ILE A 34 1.85 -20.52 1.48
C ILE A 34 2.63 -21.64 0.77
N GLU A 35 2.70 -22.84 1.34
CA GLU A 35 3.38 -23.97 0.71
C GLU A 35 2.81 -24.31 -0.66
N GLN A 36 1.47 -24.24 -0.80
CA GLN A 36 0.77 -24.56 -2.04
C GLN A 36 1.04 -23.58 -3.17
N VAL A 37 1.05 -22.25 -2.90
CA VAL A 37 0.97 -21.24 -3.98
C VAL A 37 2.18 -20.29 -4.06
N ASN A 38 2.94 -20.15 -2.98
CA ASN A 38 4.07 -19.24 -2.95
C ASN A 38 5.23 -19.61 -3.91
N PRO A 39 5.49 -20.91 -4.22
CA PRO A 39 6.50 -21.25 -5.22
C PRO A 39 6.27 -20.63 -6.59
N ASP A 40 5.01 -20.44 -6.99
CA ASP A 40 4.64 -19.83 -8.28
C ASP A 40 4.58 -18.29 -8.23
N ILE A 41 4.36 -17.71 -7.03
CA ILE A 41 4.10 -16.27 -6.83
C ILE A 41 5.33 -15.54 -6.29
N ASN A 42 6.10 -16.16 -5.41
CA ASN A 42 7.25 -15.54 -4.74
C ASN A 42 6.89 -14.27 -3.95
N ALA A 43 5.85 -14.36 -3.14
CA ALA A 43 5.34 -13.26 -2.33
C ALA A 43 5.93 -13.23 -0.92
N ILE A 44 6.03 -14.39 -0.25
CA ILE A 44 6.65 -14.56 1.07
C ILE A 44 8.09 -15.05 0.86
N VAL A 45 9.07 -14.25 1.24
CA VAL A 45 10.49 -14.47 0.92
C VAL A 45 11.33 -14.90 2.12
N THR A 46 10.83 -14.69 3.33
CA THR A 46 11.36 -15.28 4.57
C THR A 46 10.18 -15.83 5.34
N LEU A 47 10.15 -17.15 5.57
CA LEU A 47 9.06 -17.82 6.28
C LEU A 47 9.54 -18.22 7.68
N THR A 48 8.71 -17.97 8.71
CA THR A 48 8.98 -18.26 10.11
C THR A 48 7.99 -19.29 10.70
N ALA A 49 7.70 -20.36 9.95
CA ALA A 49 6.64 -21.32 10.24
C ALA A 49 6.70 -21.91 11.66
N GLN A 50 7.88 -22.36 12.11
CA GLN A 50 8.03 -22.97 13.42
C GLN A 50 7.70 -21.98 14.54
N SER A 51 8.33 -20.81 14.55
CA SER A 51 8.09 -19.79 15.58
C SER A 51 6.64 -19.26 15.55
N ALA A 52 6.03 -19.19 14.36
CA ALA A 52 4.62 -18.82 14.22
C ALA A 52 3.69 -19.84 14.90
N LEU A 53 3.93 -21.14 14.73
CA LEU A 53 3.15 -22.20 15.38
C LEU A 53 3.38 -22.23 16.90
N GLU A 54 4.60 -21.95 17.38
CA GLU A 54 4.89 -21.83 18.81
C GLU A 54 4.11 -20.66 19.42
N ARG A 55 4.11 -19.47 18.77
CA ARG A 55 3.32 -18.33 19.20
C ARG A 55 1.81 -18.55 19.09
N ALA A 56 1.35 -19.33 18.12
CA ALA A 56 -0.05 -19.71 18.01
C ALA A 56 -0.50 -20.58 19.20
N LYS A 57 0.33 -21.52 19.65
CA LYS A 57 0.08 -22.31 20.87
C LYS A 57 0.03 -21.43 22.13
N GLU A 58 0.95 -20.44 22.22
CA GLU A 58 0.92 -19.45 23.32
C GLU A 58 -0.37 -18.60 23.30
N ALA A 59 -0.81 -18.21 22.09
CA ALA A 59 -2.06 -17.46 21.92
C ALA A 59 -3.27 -18.27 22.38
N ASP A 60 -3.38 -19.54 21.98
CA ASP A 60 -4.48 -20.43 22.39
C ASP A 60 -4.53 -20.67 23.91
N ALA A 61 -3.35 -20.66 24.57
CA ALA A 61 -3.24 -20.84 26.01
C ALA A 61 -3.43 -19.56 26.84
N SER A 62 -3.53 -18.39 26.19
CA SER A 62 -3.61 -17.09 26.87
C SER A 62 -4.98 -16.42 26.70
N VAL A 63 -5.22 -15.36 27.51
CA VAL A 63 -6.34 -14.45 27.25
C VAL A 63 -6.04 -13.59 26.03
N PRO A 64 -7.06 -13.19 25.23
CA PRO A 64 -6.85 -12.32 24.07
C PRO A 64 -6.13 -11.01 24.45
N ARG A 65 -5.00 -10.72 23.76
CA ARG A 65 -4.17 -9.55 24.01
C ARG A 65 -4.67 -8.28 23.33
N GLY A 66 -5.47 -8.44 22.26
CA GLY A 66 -5.98 -7.33 21.48
C GLY A 66 -6.79 -7.78 20.27
N PRO A 67 -7.15 -6.84 19.38
CA PRO A 67 -8.06 -7.13 18.26
C PRO A 67 -7.47 -8.06 17.18
N LEU A 68 -6.14 -8.21 17.13
CA LEU A 68 -5.43 -9.08 16.19
C LEU A 68 -4.96 -10.39 16.81
N HIS A 69 -5.45 -10.74 18.01
CA HIS A 69 -5.00 -11.91 18.74
C HIS A 69 -5.13 -13.19 17.92
N GLY A 70 -4.01 -13.85 17.70
CA GLY A 70 -3.91 -15.13 16.95
C GLY A 70 -3.94 -14.98 15.43
N LEU A 71 -4.10 -13.78 14.87
CA LEU A 71 -4.09 -13.58 13.42
C LEU A 71 -2.66 -13.61 12.86
N PRO A 72 -2.41 -14.38 11.79
CA PRO A 72 -1.13 -14.34 11.09
C PRO A 72 -0.94 -13.07 10.29
N ILE A 73 0.28 -12.53 10.30
CA ILE A 73 0.68 -11.37 9.50
C ILE A 73 2.08 -11.57 8.93
N ALA A 74 2.37 -11.02 7.76
CA ALA A 74 3.71 -10.94 7.23
C ALA A 74 4.10 -9.47 7.01
N HIS A 75 5.33 -9.12 7.42
CA HIS A 75 5.84 -7.75 7.34
C HIS A 75 6.61 -7.54 6.03
N LYS A 76 6.49 -6.36 5.45
CA LYS A 76 7.30 -5.99 4.29
C LYS A 76 8.79 -6.14 4.61
N ASP A 77 9.58 -6.64 3.67
CA ASP A 77 11.02 -6.87 3.87
C ASP A 77 11.86 -5.57 3.86
N LEU A 78 11.23 -4.47 4.26
CA LEU A 78 11.81 -3.16 4.61
C LEU A 78 11.64 -2.82 6.09
N VAL A 79 10.76 -3.54 6.78
CA VAL A 79 10.36 -3.25 8.16
C VAL A 79 11.19 -4.14 9.08
N ASP A 80 11.99 -3.54 9.95
CA ASP A 80 12.82 -4.27 10.89
C ASP A 80 11.99 -5.10 11.85
N THR A 81 12.31 -6.38 11.90
CA THR A 81 11.61 -7.38 12.72
C THR A 81 12.64 -8.16 13.52
N ALA A 82 12.72 -7.94 14.81
CA ALA A 82 13.74 -8.51 15.69
C ALA A 82 13.85 -10.02 15.54
N GLY A 83 15.06 -10.52 15.28
CA GLY A 83 15.37 -11.92 15.12
C GLY A 83 14.88 -12.56 13.81
N ILE A 84 14.33 -11.80 12.88
CA ILE A 84 13.86 -12.27 11.58
C ILE A 84 14.64 -11.59 10.46
N ARG A 85 15.24 -12.39 9.57
CA ARG A 85 15.98 -11.91 8.41
C ARG A 85 15.17 -10.83 7.65
N THR A 86 15.78 -9.66 7.48
CA THR A 86 15.21 -8.47 6.80
C THR A 86 16.26 -7.95 5.85
N THR A 87 16.07 -8.12 4.54
CA THR A 87 17.12 -7.89 3.53
C THR A 87 17.02 -6.55 2.84
N TYR A 88 15.93 -5.81 3.01
CA TYR A 88 15.59 -4.61 2.23
C TYR A 88 15.63 -4.84 0.72
N GLY A 89 15.53 -6.11 0.26
CA GLY A 89 15.69 -6.50 -1.14
C GLY A 89 17.12 -6.28 -1.70
N SER A 90 18.11 -6.04 -0.84
CA SER A 90 19.49 -5.70 -1.21
C SER A 90 20.47 -6.82 -0.92
N ARG A 91 21.36 -7.13 -1.87
CA ARG A 91 22.44 -8.12 -1.67
C ARG A 91 23.35 -7.76 -0.49
N GLN A 92 23.56 -6.47 -0.26
CA GLN A 92 24.41 -6.01 0.85
C GLN A 92 23.85 -6.44 2.21
N PHE A 93 22.53 -6.65 2.31
CA PHE A 93 21.81 -7.03 3.52
C PHE A 93 21.18 -8.42 3.44
N ALA A 94 21.64 -9.25 2.50
CA ALA A 94 21.04 -10.58 2.26
C ALA A 94 20.92 -11.47 3.50
N ASP A 95 21.82 -11.33 4.47
CA ASP A 95 21.84 -12.11 5.70
C ASP A 95 21.59 -11.25 6.96
N HIS A 96 21.13 -10.01 6.78
CA HIS A 96 20.89 -9.11 7.90
C HIS A 96 19.69 -9.57 8.75
N VAL A 97 19.90 -9.56 10.07
CA VAL A 97 18.87 -9.85 11.07
C VAL A 97 18.84 -8.71 12.06
N PRO A 98 17.76 -7.92 12.13
CA PRO A 98 17.63 -6.81 13.07
C PRO A 98 17.58 -7.28 14.53
N ASP A 99 18.14 -6.46 15.44
CA ASP A 99 18.08 -6.70 16.88
C ASP A 99 16.82 -6.11 17.54
N ALA A 100 16.13 -5.20 16.85
CA ALA A 100 14.94 -4.51 17.35
C ALA A 100 13.80 -4.56 16.34
N ASP A 101 12.58 -4.42 16.85
CA ASP A 101 11.37 -4.25 16.02
C ASP A 101 11.16 -2.76 15.67
N ASP A 102 10.76 -2.50 14.44
CA ASP A 102 10.12 -1.23 14.10
C ASP A 102 8.83 -1.01 14.90
N LEU A 103 8.45 0.25 15.10
CA LEU A 103 7.26 0.61 15.88
C LEU A 103 5.99 -0.09 15.38
N ILE A 104 5.81 -0.20 14.06
CA ILE A 104 4.64 -0.88 13.49
C ILE A 104 4.58 -2.36 13.89
N VAL A 105 5.72 -3.06 13.90
CA VAL A 105 5.82 -4.45 14.34
C VAL A 105 5.51 -4.58 15.83
N THR A 106 6.09 -3.68 16.64
CA THR A 106 5.82 -3.62 18.08
C THR A 106 4.32 -3.49 18.37
N ARG A 107 3.62 -2.59 17.66
CA ARG A 107 2.18 -2.38 17.83
C ARG A 107 1.36 -3.59 17.41
N LEU A 108 1.68 -4.20 16.28
CA LEU A 108 0.99 -5.39 15.77
C LEU A 108 1.17 -6.59 16.71
N ARG A 109 2.39 -6.82 17.21
CA ARG A 109 2.67 -7.86 18.20
C ARG A 109 1.95 -7.61 19.53
N ALA A 110 1.91 -6.36 20.00
CA ALA A 110 1.18 -5.98 21.22
C ALA A 110 -0.33 -6.23 21.09
N ALA A 111 -0.90 -6.05 19.88
CA ALA A 111 -2.29 -6.37 19.58
C ALA A 111 -2.56 -7.87 19.39
N GLY A 112 -1.54 -8.72 19.49
CA GLY A 112 -1.63 -10.17 19.45
C GLY A 112 -1.46 -10.80 18.07
N ALA A 113 -1.03 -10.05 17.05
CA ALA A 113 -0.71 -10.60 15.73
C ALA A 113 0.51 -11.54 15.79
N ILE A 114 0.50 -12.57 14.95
CA ILE A 114 1.55 -13.59 14.85
C ILE A 114 2.31 -13.39 13.54
N THR A 115 3.57 -12.97 13.62
CA THR A 115 4.43 -12.83 12.45
C THR A 115 4.73 -14.20 11.84
N ILE A 116 4.38 -14.42 10.56
CA ILE A 116 4.64 -15.66 9.84
C ILE A 116 5.73 -15.53 8.77
N GLY A 117 6.21 -14.30 8.50
CA GLY A 117 7.28 -14.11 7.55
C GLY A 117 7.44 -12.67 7.06
N LYS A 118 8.22 -12.53 5.97
CA LYS A 118 8.48 -11.26 5.28
C LYS A 118 7.96 -11.31 3.87
N THR A 119 7.35 -10.21 3.40
CA THR A 119 6.85 -10.06 2.03
C THR A 119 7.88 -9.38 1.14
N ASN A 120 7.97 -9.81 -0.12
CA ASN A 120 8.94 -9.31 -1.08
C ASN A 120 8.73 -7.82 -1.43
N THR A 121 9.84 -7.16 -1.77
CA THR A 121 9.91 -5.72 -2.12
C THR A 121 11.05 -5.50 -3.12
N PRO A 122 11.02 -4.50 -4.02
CA PRO A 122 12.21 -4.10 -4.73
C PRO A 122 13.26 -3.52 -3.76
N GLU A 123 14.51 -3.47 -4.17
CA GLU A 123 15.62 -2.99 -3.34
C GLU A 123 15.31 -1.62 -2.71
N PHE A 124 15.34 -1.55 -1.37
CA PHE A 124 14.94 -0.40 -0.53
C PHE A 124 13.60 0.23 -0.93
N GLY A 125 12.65 -0.58 -1.45
CA GLY A 125 11.36 -0.10 -1.89
C GLY A 125 11.39 0.78 -3.14
N THR A 126 12.44 0.72 -3.94
CA THR A 126 12.69 1.62 -5.06
C THR A 126 12.00 1.14 -6.33
N GLY A 127 10.92 1.83 -6.71
CA GLY A 127 10.10 1.53 -7.89
C GLY A 127 8.80 0.81 -7.58
N SER A 128 7.94 0.70 -8.58
CA SER A 128 6.61 0.07 -8.47
C SER A 128 6.52 -1.27 -9.20
N HIS A 129 7.65 -1.99 -9.23
CA HIS A 129 7.75 -3.37 -9.67
C HIS A 129 8.54 -4.17 -8.64
N THR A 130 7.94 -5.22 -8.08
CA THR A 130 8.55 -6.01 -7.01
C THR A 130 9.48 -7.07 -7.60
N VAL A 131 10.73 -6.65 -7.78
CA VAL A 131 11.85 -7.49 -8.23
C VAL A 131 13.13 -7.03 -7.53
N ASN A 132 13.95 -7.99 -7.08
CA ASN A 132 15.27 -7.73 -6.51
C ASN A 132 16.23 -8.88 -6.78
N GLU A 133 17.51 -8.64 -6.55
CA GLU A 133 18.55 -9.62 -6.82
C GLU A 133 18.73 -10.71 -5.73
N VAL A 134 18.04 -10.56 -4.58
CA VAL A 134 18.09 -11.55 -3.49
C VAL A 134 17.07 -12.67 -3.73
N PHE A 135 15.87 -12.30 -4.14
CA PHE A 135 14.73 -13.23 -4.21
C PHE A 135 14.09 -13.33 -5.59
N GLY A 136 14.43 -12.44 -6.54
CA GLY A 136 13.76 -12.37 -7.83
C GLY A 136 12.42 -11.63 -7.79
N ALA A 137 11.60 -11.85 -8.80
CA ALA A 137 10.34 -11.14 -8.99
C ALA A 137 9.17 -11.79 -8.25
N THR A 138 8.26 -10.97 -7.72
CA THR A 138 6.92 -11.40 -7.31
C THR A 138 5.97 -11.30 -8.49
N ARG A 139 5.27 -12.39 -8.77
CA ARG A 139 4.35 -12.53 -9.90
C ARG A 139 2.92 -12.18 -9.49
N ASN A 140 2.15 -11.67 -10.46
CA ASN A 140 0.75 -11.33 -10.23
C ASN A 140 -0.10 -12.61 -10.06
N PRO A 141 -0.93 -12.72 -9.01
CA PRO A 141 -1.76 -13.91 -8.79
C PRO A 141 -2.81 -14.17 -9.89
N TYR A 142 -3.26 -13.12 -10.60
CA TYR A 142 -4.27 -13.23 -11.66
C TYR A 142 -3.68 -13.60 -13.02
N ASP A 143 -2.40 -13.25 -13.24
CA ASP A 143 -1.61 -13.66 -14.42
C ASP A 143 -0.12 -13.67 -14.05
N ARG A 144 0.46 -14.86 -13.91
CA ARG A 144 1.85 -15.06 -13.45
C ARG A 144 2.91 -14.54 -14.43
N SER A 145 2.53 -14.16 -15.64
CA SER A 145 3.41 -13.47 -16.59
C SER A 145 3.49 -11.96 -16.32
N LYS A 146 2.72 -11.45 -15.38
CA LYS A 146 2.58 -10.02 -15.08
C LYS A 146 3.19 -9.64 -13.74
N SER A 147 3.49 -8.34 -13.59
CA SER A 147 3.97 -7.72 -12.37
C SER A 147 2.88 -7.69 -11.29
N ALA A 148 3.24 -7.93 -10.04
CA ALA A 148 2.38 -7.70 -8.87
C ALA A 148 2.32 -6.22 -8.46
N GLY A 149 3.00 -5.34 -9.22
CA GLY A 149 3.20 -3.96 -8.79
C GLY A 149 4.25 -3.85 -7.69
N GLY A 150 4.32 -2.68 -7.05
CA GLY A 150 5.29 -2.42 -5.99
C GLY A 150 5.14 -1.01 -5.38
N SER A 151 5.95 -0.75 -4.35
CA SER A 151 6.98 -1.63 -3.79
C SER A 151 6.45 -2.69 -2.81
N SER A 152 5.19 -2.63 -2.35
CA SER A 152 4.58 -3.65 -1.47
C SER A 152 3.90 -4.78 -2.27
N GLY A 153 4.52 -5.22 -3.40
CA GLY A 153 3.92 -6.22 -4.29
C GLY A 153 3.86 -7.61 -3.68
N GLY A 154 4.84 -7.99 -2.85
CA GLY A 154 4.78 -9.24 -2.08
C GLY A 154 3.58 -9.27 -1.14
N ALA A 155 3.32 -8.16 -0.43
CA ALA A 155 2.15 -8.02 0.45
C ALA A 155 0.83 -8.16 -0.32
N ALA A 156 0.68 -7.42 -1.43
CA ALA A 156 -0.53 -7.47 -2.26
C ALA A 156 -0.77 -8.87 -2.86
N ALA A 157 0.28 -9.49 -3.40
CA ALA A 157 0.19 -10.83 -3.96
C ALA A 157 -0.13 -11.91 -2.91
N ALA A 158 0.47 -11.80 -1.71
CA ALA A 158 0.17 -12.71 -0.61
C ALA A 158 -1.28 -12.59 -0.13
N LEU A 159 -1.81 -11.39 0.00
CA LEU A 159 -3.21 -11.12 0.34
C LEU A 159 -4.16 -11.69 -0.70
N ALA A 160 -3.96 -11.38 -1.97
CA ALA A 160 -4.80 -11.85 -3.08
C ALA A 160 -4.82 -13.37 -3.18
N SER A 161 -3.69 -14.02 -2.90
CA SER A 161 -3.52 -15.47 -2.93
C SER A 161 -4.05 -16.19 -1.69
N GLY A 162 -4.51 -15.47 -0.66
CA GLY A 162 -4.96 -16.04 0.60
C GLY A 162 -3.83 -16.52 1.52
N MET A 163 -2.58 -16.20 1.26
CA MET A 163 -1.44 -16.58 2.10
C MET A 163 -1.46 -15.89 3.47
N ILE A 164 -2.00 -14.70 3.55
CA ILE A 164 -2.15 -13.90 4.79
C ILE A 164 -3.46 -13.11 4.75
N PRO A 165 -4.06 -12.78 5.90
CA PRO A 165 -5.25 -11.93 5.96
C PRO A 165 -4.94 -10.44 6.02
N LEU A 166 -3.78 -10.06 6.57
CA LEU A 166 -3.33 -8.68 6.78
C LEU A 166 -1.85 -8.53 6.42
N ALA A 167 -1.46 -7.37 5.92
CA ALA A 167 -0.07 -7.01 5.66
C ALA A 167 0.19 -5.53 5.91
N ASP A 168 1.41 -5.20 6.34
CA ASP A 168 1.92 -3.84 6.29
C ASP A 168 2.61 -3.53 4.96
N GLY A 169 2.78 -2.24 4.71
CA GLY A 169 3.53 -1.72 3.59
C GLY A 169 3.93 -0.26 3.82
N SER A 170 4.53 0.33 2.79
CA SER A 170 4.91 1.74 2.79
C SER A 170 4.60 2.38 1.45
N ASP A 171 4.36 3.71 1.43
CA ASP A 171 3.98 4.46 0.24
C ASP A 171 4.66 5.84 0.22
N MET A 172 5.63 6.00 -0.66
CA MET A 172 6.17 7.31 -1.04
C MET A 172 5.56 7.78 -2.37
N GLY A 173 5.48 6.87 -3.34
CA GLY A 173 5.01 7.16 -4.69
C GLY A 173 3.95 6.18 -5.21
N GLY A 174 3.09 5.67 -4.32
CA GLY A 174 2.04 4.72 -4.67
C GLY A 174 2.29 3.28 -4.21
N SER A 175 3.29 3.05 -3.37
CA SER A 175 3.75 1.69 -3.06
C SER A 175 2.83 0.86 -2.15
N LEU A 176 1.75 1.41 -1.61
CA LEU A 176 0.59 0.70 -1.06
C LEU A 176 -0.52 0.57 -2.11
N ARG A 177 -0.74 1.63 -2.89
CA ARG A 177 -1.87 1.78 -3.81
C ARG A 177 -1.67 1.03 -5.12
N ASN A 178 -0.52 1.20 -5.80
CA ASN A 178 -0.24 0.52 -7.08
C ASN A 178 -0.30 -1.01 -6.97
N PRO A 179 0.37 -1.67 -6.00
CA PRO A 179 0.27 -3.12 -5.88
C PRO A 179 -1.13 -3.58 -5.45
N ALA A 180 -1.86 -2.79 -4.67
CA ALA A 180 -3.26 -3.08 -4.33
C ALA A 180 -4.15 -3.09 -5.59
N SER A 181 -3.98 -2.10 -6.48
CA SER A 181 -4.66 -2.06 -7.78
C SER A 181 -4.31 -3.27 -8.66
N PHE A 182 -3.03 -3.63 -8.73
CA PHE A 182 -2.55 -4.72 -9.58
C PHE A 182 -2.98 -6.10 -9.07
N CYS A 183 -3.19 -6.27 -7.78
CA CYS A 183 -3.52 -7.55 -7.16
C CYS A 183 -4.97 -7.63 -6.63
N ASN A 184 -5.86 -6.68 -6.99
CA ASN A 184 -7.28 -6.70 -6.61
C ASN A 184 -7.49 -6.75 -5.08
N VAL A 185 -6.72 -5.99 -4.33
CA VAL A 185 -6.83 -5.85 -2.87
C VAL A 185 -6.96 -4.38 -2.48
N VAL A 186 -7.14 -4.09 -1.20
CA VAL A 186 -7.23 -2.73 -0.66
C VAL A 186 -5.89 -2.31 -0.07
N GLY A 187 -5.44 -1.09 -0.39
CA GLY A 187 -4.25 -0.49 0.19
C GLY A 187 -4.49 0.96 0.56
N LEU A 188 -4.14 1.34 1.78
CA LEU A 188 -4.31 2.71 2.27
C LEU A 188 -2.95 3.39 2.44
N ARG A 189 -2.75 4.49 1.71
CA ARG A 189 -1.80 5.54 2.08
C ARG A 189 -2.50 6.46 3.07
N PRO A 190 -2.20 6.40 4.38
CA PRO A 190 -2.84 7.30 5.34
C PRO A 190 -2.28 8.73 5.24
N THR A 191 -2.96 9.67 5.90
CA THR A 191 -2.38 10.99 6.16
C THR A 191 -1.01 10.82 6.82
N PRO A 192 0.06 11.47 6.32
CA PRO A 192 1.37 11.44 6.95
C PRO A 192 1.29 11.81 8.45
N GLY A 193 1.91 10.97 9.29
CA GLY A 193 1.84 11.10 10.75
C GLY A 193 0.69 10.31 11.42
N ARG A 194 -0.28 9.79 10.67
CA ARG A 194 -1.34 8.94 11.23
C ARG A 194 -0.80 7.59 11.71
N VAL A 195 0.10 6.99 10.94
CA VAL A 195 0.95 5.87 11.36
C VAL A 195 2.34 6.46 11.64
N PRO A 196 2.76 6.57 12.89
CA PRO A 196 4.05 7.14 13.22
C PRO A 196 5.18 6.22 12.78
N ASP A 197 6.22 6.83 12.24
CA ASP A 197 7.47 6.19 11.88
C ASP A 197 8.62 6.84 12.68
N ILE A 198 9.56 6.02 13.17
CA ILE A 198 10.73 6.48 13.93
C ILE A 198 11.92 6.38 12.98
N ALA A 199 12.09 7.40 12.16
CA ALA A 199 13.18 7.43 11.17
C ALA A 199 14.48 7.98 11.79
N ASP A 200 15.59 7.26 11.59
CA ASP A 200 16.91 7.62 12.13
C ASP A 200 17.50 8.91 11.53
N ARG A 201 17.13 9.26 10.29
CA ARG A 201 17.78 10.36 9.57
C ARG A 201 16.86 11.46 9.08
N ALA A 202 15.64 11.13 8.71
CA ALA A 202 14.72 12.07 8.06
C ALA A 202 13.39 12.17 8.78
N ALA A 203 13.39 12.34 10.08
CA ALA A 203 12.18 12.30 10.92
C ALA A 203 11.11 13.33 10.52
N TRP A 204 11.47 14.42 9.82
CA TRP A 204 10.55 15.43 9.28
C TRP A 204 10.11 15.19 7.84
N PHE A 205 10.54 14.09 7.22
CA PHE A 205 10.22 13.78 5.83
C PHE A 205 8.81 13.16 5.73
N THR A 206 7.86 13.92 5.20
CA THR A 206 6.43 13.55 5.19
C THR A 206 5.94 12.94 3.87
N LEU A 207 6.83 12.72 2.90
CA LEU A 207 6.44 12.18 1.60
C LEU A 207 6.18 10.66 1.66
N ALA A 208 6.96 9.93 2.47
CA ALA A 208 6.76 8.51 2.73
C ALA A 208 5.85 8.29 3.95
N THR A 209 5.05 7.22 3.92
CA THR A 209 4.23 6.79 5.05
C THR A 209 4.12 5.26 5.08
N LEU A 210 3.98 4.71 6.29
CA LEU A 210 3.58 3.31 6.49
C LEU A 210 2.06 3.19 6.43
N GLY A 211 1.55 2.02 6.07
CA GLY A 211 0.11 1.81 6.03
C GLY A 211 -0.30 0.34 5.88
N PRO A 212 -1.60 0.06 6.08
CA PRO A 212 -2.16 -1.28 6.01
C PRO A 212 -2.56 -1.68 4.58
N MET A 213 -2.53 -2.98 4.35
CA MET A 213 -3.12 -3.65 3.18
C MET A 213 -3.95 -4.84 3.63
N ALA A 214 -5.09 -5.08 2.97
CA ALA A 214 -5.97 -6.21 3.24
C ALA A 214 -6.83 -6.56 2.01
N ARG A 215 -7.58 -7.67 2.07
CA ARG A 215 -8.52 -8.02 1.00
C ARG A 215 -9.80 -7.20 1.04
N THR A 216 -10.20 -6.70 2.21
CA THR A 216 -11.41 -5.90 2.40
C THR A 216 -11.12 -4.62 3.16
N VAL A 217 -11.98 -3.62 3.01
CA VAL A 217 -11.86 -2.35 3.75
C VAL A 217 -12.01 -2.58 5.26
N ASP A 218 -12.91 -3.48 5.69
CA ASP A 218 -13.10 -3.78 7.11
C ASP A 218 -11.87 -4.43 7.75
N ASP A 219 -11.21 -5.34 7.04
CA ASP A 219 -9.95 -5.95 7.49
C ASP A 219 -8.83 -4.90 7.58
N LEU A 220 -8.78 -4.01 6.59
CA LEU A 220 -7.82 -2.91 6.57
C LEU A 220 -8.04 -1.95 7.75
N VAL A 221 -9.29 -1.58 8.05
CA VAL A 221 -9.66 -0.74 9.20
C VAL A 221 -9.28 -1.40 10.52
N LEU A 222 -9.49 -2.71 10.66
CA LEU A 222 -9.09 -3.47 11.85
C LEU A 222 -7.59 -3.32 12.14
N MET A 223 -6.74 -3.45 11.11
CA MET A 223 -5.31 -3.26 11.26
C MET A 223 -4.93 -1.78 11.48
N PHE A 224 -5.58 -0.87 10.74
CA PHE A 224 -5.27 0.56 10.79
C PHE A 224 -5.50 1.16 12.18
N GLN A 225 -6.55 0.73 12.90
CA GLN A 225 -6.78 1.12 14.29
C GLN A 225 -5.63 0.74 15.23
N VAL A 226 -4.93 -0.37 14.95
CA VAL A 226 -3.81 -0.84 15.77
C VAL A 226 -2.52 -0.07 15.48
N ILE A 227 -2.21 0.18 14.21
CA ILE A 227 -0.93 0.79 13.82
C ILE A 227 -0.93 2.32 13.91
N SER A 228 -2.11 2.96 13.93
CA SER A 228 -2.25 4.42 14.01
C SER A 228 -2.10 4.96 15.45
N GLY A 229 -1.98 6.29 15.57
CA GLY A 229 -1.94 7.00 16.84
C GLY A 229 -0.56 7.51 17.21
N PHE A 230 -0.51 8.38 18.23
CA PHE A 230 0.66 9.12 18.65
C PHE A 230 1.84 8.25 19.09
N HIS A 231 3.05 8.70 18.77
CA HIS A 231 4.30 8.25 19.36
C HIS A 231 5.30 9.41 19.45
N PRO A 232 5.95 9.65 20.64
CA PRO A 232 6.82 10.81 20.84
C PRO A 232 8.10 10.79 19.98
N GLY A 233 8.51 9.65 19.46
CA GLY A 233 9.65 9.51 18.54
C GLY A 233 9.38 9.98 17.11
N SER A 234 8.12 10.27 16.75
CA SER A 234 7.76 10.80 15.44
C SER A 234 7.30 12.25 15.56
N PRO A 235 8.05 13.23 15.03
CA PRO A 235 7.84 14.66 15.32
C PRO A 235 6.54 15.24 14.75
N TYR A 236 5.91 14.57 13.80
CA TYR A 236 4.64 14.97 13.19
C TYR A 236 3.52 13.94 13.42
N ALA A 237 3.71 13.05 14.42
CA ALA A 237 2.67 12.08 14.77
C ALA A 237 1.38 12.78 15.19
N ILE A 238 0.26 12.30 14.62
CA ILE A 238 -1.07 12.84 14.92
C ILE A 238 -1.50 12.33 16.30
N THR A 239 -1.91 13.26 17.16
CA THR A 239 -2.26 12.97 18.57
C THR A 239 -3.62 12.32 18.71
N GLU A 240 -4.57 12.68 17.84
CA GLU A 240 -5.92 12.14 17.87
C GLU A 240 -5.92 10.68 17.41
N PRO A 241 -6.47 9.74 18.20
CA PRO A 241 -6.58 8.35 17.79
C PRO A 241 -7.47 8.25 16.55
N PHE A 242 -7.13 7.33 15.65
CA PHE A 242 -8.00 7.02 14.54
C PHE A 242 -9.27 6.31 15.04
N ALA A 243 -10.42 6.84 14.64
CA ALA A 243 -11.71 6.19 14.79
C ALA A 243 -12.35 6.06 13.40
N PRO A 244 -12.86 4.87 13.03
CA PRO A 244 -13.62 4.72 11.80
C PRO A 244 -14.90 5.54 11.85
N ASP A 245 -15.35 6.06 10.71
CA ASP A 245 -16.64 6.74 10.61
C ASP A 245 -17.75 5.70 10.86
N PRO A 246 -18.65 5.91 11.84
CA PRO A 246 -19.78 5.02 12.08
C PRO A 246 -20.85 5.13 10.98
N GLU A 247 -20.91 6.26 10.27
CA GLU A 247 -21.81 6.46 9.14
C GLU A 247 -21.27 5.75 7.90
N LEU A 248 -22.07 4.96 7.26
CA LEU A 248 -21.68 4.19 6.09
C LEU A 248 -22.23 4.77 4.78
N SER A 249 -23.30 5.57 4.86
CA SER A 249 -23.93 6.18 3.69
C SER A 249 -23.08 7.31 3.13
N VAL A 250 -22.93 7.35 1.82
CA VAL A 250 -22.33 8.47 1.08
C VAL A 250 -23.38 9.32 0.37
N GLN A 251 -24.65 9.12 0.67
CA GLN A 251 -25.78 9.84 0.08
C GLN A 251 -25.66 11.35 0.32
N GLY A 252 -25.81 12.15 -0.73
CA GLY A 252 -25.74 13.59 -0.69
C GLY A 252 -24.33 14.16 -0.60
N LEU A 253 -23.28 13.32 -0.47
CA LEU A 253 -21.89 13.76 -0.47
C LEU A 253 -21.41 14.08 -1.89
N ARG A 254 -20.42 14.96 -2.01
CA ARG A 254 -19.89 15.43 -3.28
C ARG A 254 -18.59 14.73 -3.64
N VAL A 255 -18.58 14.13 -4.81
CA VAL A 255 -17.47 13.36 -5.36
C VAL A 255 -16.95 14.05 -6.61
N ALA A 256 -15.67 14.43 -6.60
CA ALA A 256 -14.99 14.83 -7.81
C ALA A 256 -14.42 13.59 -8.51
N TYR A 257 -14.55 13.49 -9.82
CA TYR A 257 -13.92 12.47 -10.65
C TYR A 257 -12.95 13.12 -11.63
N SER A 258 -11.69 12.70 -11.59
CA SER A 258 -10.70 13.06 -12.60
C SER A 258 -10.19 11.82 -13.31
N PRO A 259 -10.44 11.65 -14.61
CA PRO A 259 -10.04 10.46 -15.36
C PRO A 259 -8.52 10.34 -15.53
N ASP A 260 -7.79 11.44 -15.42
CA ASP A 260 -6.37 11.54 -15.78
C ASP A 260 -5.55 12.49 -14.89
N LEU A 261 -6.13 12.99 -13.80
CA LEU A 261 -5.49 13.95 -12.87
C LEU A 261 -4.94 15.22 -13.54
N GLY A 262 -5.60 15.68 -14.62
CA GLY A 262 -5.20 16.88 -15.33
C GLY A 262 -4.27 16.63 -16.51
N GLY A 263 -4.54 15.56 -17.27
CA GLY A 263 -3.90 15.29 -18.56
C GLY A 263 -2.76 14.28 -18.52
N LEU A 264 -2.68 13.40 -17.50
CA LEU A 264 -1.77 12.26 -17.55
C LEU A 264 -2.21 11.24 -18.60
N PRO A 265 -1.31 10.64 -19.38
CA PRO A 265 -1.65 9.52 -20.24
C PRO A 265 -2.11 8.33 -19.38
N VAL A 266 -3.24 7.74 -19.74
CA VAL A 266 -3.81 6.56 -19.07
C VAL A 266 -4.11 5.51 -20.13
N ASP A 267 -3.61 4.30 -19.92
CA ASP A 267 -3.86 3.16 -20.79
C ASP A 267 -5.37 2.97 -21.01
N PRO A 268 -5.85 2.78 -22.26
CA PRO A 268 -7.28 2.68 -22.56
C PRO A 268 -8.01 1.59 -21.78
N ALA A 269 -7.36 0.44 -21.48
CA ALA A 269 -7.97 -0.63 -20.69
C ALA A 269 -8.13 -0.21 -19.22
N THR A 270 -7.19 0.56 -18.67
CA THR A 270 -7.31 1.15 -17.33
C THR A 270 -8.41 2.19 -17.31
N ALA A 271 -8.44 3.13 -18.28
CA ALA A 271 -9.44 4.18 -18.39
C ALA A 271 -10.87 3.60 -18.50
N ALA A 272 -11.07 2.54 -19.30
CA ALA A 272 -12.36 1.88 -19.46
C ALA A 272 -12.92 1.34 -18.13
N VAL A 273 -12.07 0.77 -17.28
CA VAL A 273 -12.49 0.24 -15.98
C VAL A 273 -12.77 1.39 -15.01
N THR A 274 -11.87 2.37 -14.89
CA THR A 274 -12.00 3.46 -13.91
C THR A 274 -13.16 4.40 -14.22
N ALA A 275 -13.54 4.55 -15.51
CA ALA A 275 -14.71 5.31 -15.94
C ALA A 275 -16.05 4.77 -15.43
N THR A 276 -16.08 3.56 -14.85
CA THR A 276 -17.29 3.01 -14.24
C THR A 276 -17.54 3.53 -12.81
N ALA A 277 -16.49 4.00 -12.12
CA ALA A 277 -16.57 4.41 -10.72
C ALA A 277 -17.55 5.56 -10.44
N PRO A 278 -17.67 6.61 -11.27
CA PRO A 278 -18.69 7.66 -11.09
C PRO A 278 -20.10 7.11 -10.92
N ARG A 279 -20.51 6.19 -11.80
CA ARG A 279 -21.86 5.59 -11.76
C ARG A 279 -22.13 4.78 -10.50
N VAL A 280 -21.09 4.15 -9.92
CA VAL A 280 -21.22 3.44 -8.66
C VAL A 280 -21.57 4.42 -7.55
N PHE A 281 -20.86 5.54 -7.43
CA PHE A 281 -21.15 6.56 -6.41
C PHE A 281 -22.48 7.27 -6.64
N GLU A 282 -22.87 7.54 -7.89
CA GLU A 282 -24.21 8.05 -8.23
C GLU A 282 -25.31 7.08 -7.77
N SER A 283 -25.11 5.77 -7.96
CA SER A 283 -26.07 4.75 -7.49
C SER A 283 -26.21 4.68 -5.97
N LEU A 284 -25.19 5.15 -5.24
CA LEU A 284 -25.19 5.30 -3.78
C LEU A 284 -25.78 6.64 -3.32
N GLY A 285 -26.25 7.47 -4.25
CA GLY A 285 -26.84 8.77 -3.98
C GLY A 285 -25.85 9.92 -3.75
N ALA A 286 -24.59 9.74 -4.07
CA ALA A 286 -23.60 10.83 -4.08
C ALA A 286 -23.78 11.71 -5.32
N HIS A 287 -23.37 12.98 -5.22
CA HIS A 287 -23.30 13.90 -6.33
C HIS A 287 -21.93 13.83 -6.97
N VAL A 288 -21.83 13.26 -8.17
CA VAL A 288 -20.55 13.10 -8.87
C VAL A 288 -20.39 14.15 -9.95
N GLU A 289 -19.24 14.79 -9.98
CA GLU A 289 -18.87 15.79 -10.99
C GLU A 289 -17.49 15.44 -11.57
N GLN A 290 -17.39 15.40 -12.89
CA GLN A 290 -16.09 15.31 -13.53
C GLN A 290 -15.40 16.66 -13.49
N VAL A 291 -14.15 16.67 -13.02
CA VAL A 291 -13.37 17.88 -12.81
C VAL A 291 -12.08 17.86 -13.61
N ASP A 292 -11.67 19.04 -14.03
CA ASP A 292 -10.33 19.28 -14.56
C ASP A 292 -9.42 19.78 -13.43
N LEU A 293 -8.29 19.08 -13.22
CA LEU A 293 -7.34 19.37 -12.14
C LEU A 293 -5.98 19.69 -12.73
N ASP A 294 -5.32 20.71 -12.19
CA ASP A 294 -3.90 20.93 -12.46
C ASP A 294 -3.06 20.52 -11.24
N LEU A 295 -2.47 19.35 -11.34
CA LEU A 295 -1.52 18.80 -10.36
C LEU A 295 -0.09 18.76 -10.92
N SER A 296 0.23 19.40 -12.04
CA SER A 296 1.53 19.30 -12.72
C SER A 296 2.71 19.74 -11.85
N ASP A 297 2.53 20.70 -10.95
CA ASP A 297 3.51 21.12 -9.94
C ASP A 297 4.00 19.96 -9.04
N ALA A 298 3.20 18.89 -8.92
CA ALA A 298 3.56 17.73 -8.11
C ALA A 298 4.75 16.95 -8.70
N GLU A 299 4.96 17.01 -10.02
CA GLU A 299 6.08 16.35 -10.71
C GLU A 299 7.43 16.85 -10.16
N ASP A 300 7.66 18.15 -10.27
CA ASP A 300 8.90 18.78 -9.84
C ASP A 300 9.11 18.63 -8.34
N ALA A 301 8.07 18.88 -7.55
CA ALA A 301 8.14 18.74 -6.09
C ALA A 301 8.51 17.32 -5.68
N PHE A 302 7.85 16.29 -6.26
CA PHE A 302 8.14 14.90 -5.95
C PHE A 302 9.58 14.52 -6.32
N ARG A 303 10.03 14.85 -7.53
CA ARG A 303 11.35 14.46 -8.02
C ARG A 303 12.47 15.06 -7.19
N VAL A 304 12.38 16.33 -6.84
CA VAL A 304 13.39 17.02 -6.01
C VAL A 304 13.45 16.40 -4.61
N TYR A 305 12.32 16.27 -3.92
CA TYR A 305 12.29 15.71 -2.57
C TYR A 305 12.75 14.24 -2.55
N ARG A 306 12.30 13.45 -3.52
CA ARG A 306 12.72 12.05 -3.64
C ARG A 306 14.24 11.96 -3.86
N ALA A 307 14.79 12.67 -4.84
CA ALA A 307 16.21 12.65 -5.16
C ALA A 307 17.07 13.08 -3.96
N TRP A 308 16.68 14.18 -3.29
CA TRP A 308 17.33 14.64 -2.06
C TRP A 308 17.33 13.57 -0.97
N SER A 309 16.18 12.96 -0.71
CA SER A 309 16.05 11.92 0.32
C SER A 309 16.89 10.68 0.00
N TYR A 310 17.02 10.31 -1.28
CA TYR A 310 17.85 9.18 -1.70
C TYR A 310 19.34 9.48 -1.50
N ALA A 311 19.81 10.69 -1.85
CA ALA A 311 21.19 11.09 -1.58
C ALA A 311 21.49 11.07 -0.08
N MET A 312 20.56 11.54 0.75
CA MET A 312 20.74 11.53 2.21
C MET A 312 20.80 10.10 2.78
N ASN A 313 19.91 9.21 2.33
CA ASN A 313 19.78 7.89 2.95
C ASN A 313 20.75 6.84 2.36
N PHE A 314 21.04 6.92 1.06
CA PHE A 314 21.68 5.82 0.32
C PHE A 314 23.07 6.16 -0.27
N SER A 315 23.61 7.37 -0.08
CA SER A 315 24.96 7.71 -0.58
C SER A 315 26.10 6.85 -0.02
N GLY A 316 25.85 6.18 1.11
CA GLY A 316 26.84 5.31 1.77
C GLY A 316 26.77 3.83 1.38
N LEU A 317 25.83 3.44 0.51
CA LEU A 317 25.74 2.06 0.04
C LEU A 317 26.97 1.71 -0.82
N ARG A 318 27.56 0.53 -0.58
CA ARG A 318 28.71 0.02 -1.37
C ARG A 318 28.25 -0.53 -2.71
N GLU A 319 27.11 -1.21 -2.71
CA GLU A 319 26.45 -1.78 -3.86
C GLU A 319 25.00 -1.27 -3.88
N ALA A 320 24.63 -0.57 -4.93
CA ALA A 320 23.28 -0.04 -5.11
C ALA A 320 22.77 -0.43 -6.49
N GLY A 321 21.55 -0.94 -6.56
CA GLY A 321 20.89 -1.21 -7.81
C GLY A 321 20.74 0.06 -8.67
N PRO A 322 20.51 -0.09 -9.99
CA PRO A 322 20.53 1.02 -10.94
C PRO A 322 19.56 2.14 -10.60
N ASN A 323 18.35 1.82 -10.14
CA ASN A 323 17.36 2.82 -9.77
C ASN A 323 17.78 3.63 -8.52
N ILE A 324 18.44 3.01 -7.55
CA ILE A 324 18.96 3.70 -6.36
C ILE A 324 20.12 4.61 -6.75
N ALA A 325 21.09 4.06 -7.49
CA ALA A 325 22.26 4.81 -7.97
C ALA A 325 21.82 6.05 -8.77
N TRP A 326 20.84 5.90 -9.65
CA TRP A 326 20.28 7.00 -10.41
C TRP A 326 19.65 8.08 -9.52
N ASN A 327 18.81 7.72 -8.53
CA ASN A 327 18.22 8.69 -7.61
C ASN A 327 19.28 9.39 -6.75
N VAL A 328 20.29 8.66 -6.25
CA VAL A 328 21.40 9.24 -5.48
C VAL A 328 22.16 10.27 -6.30
N GLU A 329 22.45 9.96 -7.57
CA GLU A 329 23.12 10.88 -8.47
C GLU A 329 22.29 12.14 -8.76
N GLN A 330 20.96 12.00 -8.98
CA GLN A 330 20.08 13.16 -9.09
C GLN A 330 20.10 13.98 -7.78
N GLY A 331 20.02 13.31 -6.63
CA GLY A 331 20.00 13.97 -5.33
C GLY A 331 21.27 14.72 -4.97
N ARG A 332 22.45 14.29 -5.45
CA ARG A 332 23.72 15.02 -5.29
C ARG A 332 23.75 16.35 -6.04
N ARG A 333 22.88 16.52 -7.04
CA ARG A 333 22.75 17.76 -7.84
C ARG A 333 21.74 18.72 -7.27
N VAL A 334 20.86 18.27 -6.35
CA VAL A 334 19.84 19.11 -5.73
C VAL A 334 20.50 20.21 -4.90
N THR A 335 20.14 21.45 -5.21
CA THR A 335 20.61 22.66 -4.52
C THR A 335 19.60 23.13 -3.47
N GLY A 336 20.00 24.09 -2.64
CA GLY A 336 19.09 24.76 -1.71
C GLY A 336 17.94 25.49 -2.43
N ASP A 337 18.21 26.06 -3.62
CA ASP A 337 17.21 26.74 -4.44
C ASP A 337 16.19 25.76 -5.02
N ASP A 338 16.62 24.56 -5.43
CA ASP A 338 15.70 23.50 -5.88
C ASP A 338 14.77 23.06 -4.77
N LEU A 339 15.27 22.87 -3.55
CA LEU A 339 14.45 22.53 -2.39
C LEU A 339 13.48 23.66 -2.04
N ALA A 340 13.92 24.93 -2.08
CA ALA A 340 13.06 26.08 -1.82
C ALA A 340 11.92 26.14 -2.86
N ARG A 341 12.23 25.94 -4.14
CA ARG A 341 11.24 25.88 -5.21
C ARG A 341 10.25 24.71 -5.00
N ALA A 342 10.76 23.51 -4.71
CA ALA A 342 9.92 22.34 -4.48
C ALA A 342 8.94 22.54 -3.30
N GLU A 343 9.39 23.21 -2.22
CA GLU A 343 8.52 23.57 -1.08
C GLU A 343 7.46 24.60 -1.46
N GLN A 344 7.80 25.59 -2.28
CA GLN A 344 6.83 26.58 -2.79
C GLN A 344 5.75 25.89 -3.66
N LEU A 345 6.15 25.01 -4.59
CA LEU A 345 5.23 24.25 -5.43
C LEU A 345 4.31 23.37 -4.58
N ARG A 346 4.87 22.65 -3.61
CA ARG A 346 4.12 21.80 -2.68
C ARG A 346 3.13 22.61 -1.83
N THR A 347 3.54 23.78 -1.34
CA THR A 347 2.68 24.69 -0.60
C THR A 347 1.52 25.20 -1.45
N GLY A 348 1.79 25.61 -2.69
CA GLY A 348 0.77 26.04 -3.64
C GLY A 348 -0.25 24.94 -3.97
N LEU A 349 0.23 23.71 -4.20
CA LEU A 349 -0.61 22.53 -4.39
C LEU A 349 -1.52 22.27 -3.17
N TYR A 350 -0.94 22.29 -1.96
CA TYR A 350 -1.71 22.11 -0.73
C TYR A 350 -2.83 23.13 -0.58
N GLN A 351 -2.54 24.42 -0.86
CA GLN A 351 -3.54 25.50 -0.78
C GLN A 351 -4.65 25.33 -1.83
N ARG A 352 -4.30 24.98 -3.09
CA ARG A 352 -5.29 24.71 -4.14
C ARG A 352 -6.19 23.53 -3.77
N MET A 353 -5.59 22.43 -3.24
CA MET A 353 -6.37 21.26 -2.84
C MET A 353 -7.18 21.48 -1.57
N ALA A 354 -6.73 22.33 -0.65
CA ALA A 354 -7.55 22.74 0.49
C ALA A 354 -8.85 23.43 0.02
N ALA A 355 -8.74 24.41 -0.88
CA ALA A 355 -9.91 25.08 -1.49
C ALA A 355 -10.79 24.10 -2.30
N PHE A 356 -10.19 23.14 -3.01
CA PHE A 356 -10.91 22.10 -3.73
C PHE A 356 -11.76 21.25 -2.78
N PHE A 357 -11.20 20.82 -1.66
CA PHE A 357 -11.89 20.01 -0.66
C PHE A 357 -12.88 20.79 0.22
N ASP A 358 -12.99 22.12 0.08
CA ASP A 358 -14.14 22.89 0.60
C ASP A 358 -15.42 22.61 -0.21
N THR A 359 -15.26 22.15 -1.47
CA THR A 359 -16.36 21.83 -2.37
C THR A 359 -16.66 20.34 -2.43
N TYR A 360 -15.64 19.47 -2.42
CA TYR A 360 -15.77 18.03 -2.58
C TYR A 360 -15.32 17.29 -1.35
N ASP A 361 -16.03 16.21 -1.01
CA ASP A 361 -15.67 15.33 0.11
C ASP A 361 -14.50 14.42 -0.24
N VAL A 362 -14.45 13.93 -1.49
CA VAL A 362 -13.38 13.09 -2.03
C VAL A 362 -13.12 13.36 -3.51
N LEU A 363 -11.90 13.05 -3.94
CA LEU A 363 -11.50 12.94 -5.34
C LEU A 363 -11.31 11.46 -5.70
N ILE A 364 -11.82 11.05 -6.86
CA ILE A 364 -11.63 9.72 -7.43
C ILE A 364 -10.81 9.84 -8.70
N ALA A 365 -9.81 8.97 -8.85
CA ALA A 365 -8.94 8.91 -10.02
C ALA A 365 -8.35 7.50 -10.21
N PRO A 366 -7.75 7.20 -11.39
CA PRO A 366 -6.97 5.97 -11.56
C PRO A 366 -5.83 5.88 -10.55
N VAL A 367 -5.61 4.69 -9.97
CA VAL A 367 -4.45 4.45 -9.08
C VAL A 367 -3.16 4.45 -9.89
N SER A 368 -3.16 3.68 -10.98
CA SER A 368 -2.04 3.49 -11.89
C SER A 368 -2.46 3.91 -13.28
N GLN A 369 -1.52 4.43 -14.07
CA GLN A 369 -1.75 4.80 -15.47
C GLN A 369 -1.92 3.57 -16.37
N VAL A 370 -1.50 2.38 -15.91
CA VAL A 370 -1.53 1.13 -16.68
C VAL A 370 -2.06 -0.03 -15.85
N PRO A 371 -2.58 -1.10 -16.48
CA PRO A 371 -2.84 -2.38 -15.81
C PRO A 371 -1.52 -3.13 -15.55
N PRO A 372 -1.54 -4.30 -14.88
CA PRO A 372 -0.33 -5.12 -14.69
C PRO A 372 0.42 -5.41 -15.99
N PHE A 373 1.68 -4.99 -16.06
CA PHE A 373 2.57 -5.13 -17.21
C PHE A 373 3.42 -6.42 -17.12
N PRO A 374 4.11 -6.85 -18.20
CA PRO A 374 4.95 -8.06 -18.19
C PRO A 374 5.98 -8.06 -17.07
N VAL A 375 6.10 -9.17 -16.32
CA VAL A 375 6.99 -9.28 -15.16
C VAL A 375 8.48 -9.17 -15.51
N GLU A 376 8.86 -9.50 -16.73
CA GLU A 376 10.24 -9.39 -17.21
C GLU A 376 10.62 -7.95 -17.65
N GLN A 377 9.62 -7.08 -17.76
CA GLN A 377 9.85 -5.67 -18.13
C GLN A 377 10.23 -4.87 -16.87
N PRO A 378 11.39 -4.20 -16.84
CA PRO A 378 11.84 -3.48 -15.65
C PRO A 378 10.90 -2.35 -15.21
N TYR A 379 10.31 -1.64 -16.16
CA TYR A 379 9.29 -0.61 -15.96
C TYR A 379 8.56 -0.31 -17.27
N VAL A 380 7.43 0.38 -17.16
CA VAL A 380 6.62 0.77 -18.34
C VAL A 380 7.32 1.88 -19.10
N THR A 381 7.55 1.68 -20.38
CA THR A 381 8.29 2.61 -21.26
C THR A 381 7.41 3.49 -22.12
N GLU A 382 6.11 3.17 -22.21
CA GLU A 382 5.11 3.92 -23.00
C GLU A 382 3.73 3.74 -22.36
N VAL A 383 2.93 4.80 -22.32
CA VAL A 383 1.52 4.79 -21.89
C VAL A 383 0.69 5.56 -22.92
N ASP A 384 -0.28 4.91 -23.55
CA ASP A 384 -1.18 5.50 -24.55
C ASP A 384 -0.45 6.28 -25.66
N GLY A 385 0.66 5.70 -26.18
CA GLY A 385 1.50 6.32 -27.21
C GLY A 385 2.50 7.37 -26.69
N GLU A 386 2.47 7.72 -25.41
CA GLU A 386 3.43 8.65 -24.81
C GLU A 386 4.64 7.93 -24.19
N PRO A 387 5.88 8.27 -24.56
CA PRO A 387 7.06 7.63 -23.99
C PRO A 387 7.27 8.02 -22.53
N MET A 388 7.65 7.04 -21.71
CA MET A 388 8.01 7.23 -20.30
C MET A 388 9.53 7.32 -20.18
N PRO A 389 10.09 8.52 -19.90
CA PRO A 389 11.52 8.77 -19.96
C PRO A 389 12.33 8.03 -18.88
N ASP A 390 11.69 7.62 -17.82
CA ASP A 390 12.29 6.89 -16.70
C ASP A 390 11.27 6.02 -15.95
N TYR A 391 11.74 5.25 -14.98
CA TYR A 391 10.92 4.33 -14.23
C TYR A 391 9.88 5.01 -13.30
N LEU A 392 9.92 6.32 -13.09
CA LEU A 392 8.96 7.08 -12.31
C LEU A 392 7.77 7.54 -13.15
N ALA A 393 7.99 7.87 -14.42
CA ALA A 393 7.02 8.61 -15.24
C ALA A 393 5.65 7.92 -15.40
N TRP A 394 5.59 6.60 -15.40
CA TRP A 394 4.34 5.84 -15.48
C TRP A 394 3.56 5.73 -14.15
N MET A 395 4.13 6.23 -13.04
CA MET A 395 3.52 6.20 -11.70
C MET A 395 2.98 7.56 -11.26
N ARG A 396 2.91 8.55 -12.16
CA ARG A 396 2.50 9.93 -11.85
C ARG A 396 1.16 9.98 -11.12
N SER A 397 0.17 9.21 -11.57
CA SER A 397 -1.16 9.18 -10.95
C SER A 397 -1.13 8.89 -9.45
N ALA A 398 -0.18 8.09 -8.99
CA ALA A 398 -0.03 7.78 -7.57
C ALA A 398 0.84 8.81 -6.85
N TYR A 399 2.03 9.17 -7.37
CA TYR A 399 2.91 10.05 -6.60
C TYR A 399 2.50 11.52 -6.64
N TRP A 400 1.75 12.00 -7.64
CA TRP A 400 1.17 13.33 -7.60
C TRP A 400 0.25 13.47 -6.37
N VAL A 401 -0.58 12.46 -6.12
CA VAL A 401 -1.41 12.40 -4.90
C VAL A 401 -0.55 12.34 -3.62
N SER A 402 0.61 11.67 -3.66
CA SER A 402 1.49 11.62 -2.48
C SER A 402 2.02 13.00 -2.05
N VAL A 403 2.21 13.93 -3.00
CA VAL A 403 2.69 15.29 -2.71
C VAL A 403 1.65 16.12 -1.94
N LEU A 404 0.37 15.80 -2.07
CA LEU A 404 -0.76 16.55 -1.50
C LEU A 404 -0.88 16.44 0.02
N HIS A 405 -0.08 15.64 0.69
CA HIS A 405 -0.20 15.34 2.14
C HIS A 405 -1.56 14.72 2.52
N ALA A 406 -2.21 14.07 1.56
CA ALA A 406 -3.57 13.57 1.66
C ALA A 406 -3.61 12.04 1.90
N PRO A 407 -4.64 11.53 2.61
CA PRO A 407 -4.93 10.11 2.64
C PRO A 407 -5.50 9.66 1.30
N ALA A 408 -5.12 8.46 0.85
CA ALA A 408 -5.64 7.87 -0.37
C ALA A 408 -5.76 6.35 -0.25
N ALA A 409 -6.93 5.80 -0.53
CA ALA A 409 -7.17 4.36 -0.57
C ALA A 409 -7.27 3.87 -2.03
N SER A 410 -6.55 2.80 -2.36
CA SER A 410 -6.79 2.03 -3.57
C SER A 410 -7.81 0.94 -3.27
N VAL A 411 -8.87 0.88 -4.05
CA VAL A 411 -9.89 -0.17 -3.97
C VAL A 411 -10.07 -0.86 -5.33
N PRO A 412 -10.41 -2.17 -5.35
CA PRO A 412 -10.73 -2.89 -6.57
C PRO A 412 -11.86 -2.22 -7.36
N ALA A 413 -11.62 -1.87 -8.64
CA ALA A 413 -12.60 -1.21 -9.50
C ALA A 413 -13.08 -2.09 -10.66
N GLY A 414 -12.48 -3.24 -10.85
CA GLY A 414 -12.84 -4.19 -11.90
C GLY A 414 -11.65 -4.84 -12.56
N PHE A 415 -11.90 -5.36 -13.75
CA PHE A 415 -10.91 -6.09 -14.54
C PHE A 415 -10.94 -5.61 -15.99
N THR A 416 -9.79 -5.55 -16.63
CA THR A 416 -9.70 -5.33 -18.08
C THR A 416 -10.37 -6.49 -18.83
N GLU A 417 -10.59 -6.32 -20.14
CA GLU A 417 -11.09 -7.42 -21.00
C GLU A 417 -10.16 -8.65 -20.98
N SER A 418 -8.86 -8.43 -20.78
CA SER A 418 -7.87 -9.51 -20.62
C SER A 418 -7.87 -10.15 -19.22
N GLY A 419 -8.72 -9.70 -18.31
CA GLY A 419 -8.86 -10.25 -16.96
C GLY A 419 -7.83 -9.73 -15.93
N LEU A 420 -7.12 -8.66 -16.22
CA LEU A 420 -6.17 -8.03 -15.31
C LEU A 420 -6.87 -7.05 -14.35
N PRO A 421 -6.52 -7.06 -13.05
CA PRO A 421 -7.14 -6.18 -12.08
C PRO A 421 -6.80 -4.70 -12.33
N VAL A 422 -7.75 -3.82 -12.02
CA VAL A 422 -7.59 -2.36 -12.00
C VAL A 422 -8.27 -1.81 -10.75
N GLY A 423 -7.62 -0.85 -10.09
CA GLY A 423 -8.14 -0.13 -8.94
C GLY A 423 -8.41 1.35 -9.24
N VAL A 424 -9.30 1.94 -8.46
CA VAL A 424 -9.43 3.40 -8.33
C VAL A 424 -8.88 3.86 -7.01
N GLN A 425 -8.32 5.07 -6.95
CA GLN A 425 -7.97 5.70 -5.70
C GLN A 425 -9.03 6.70 -5.28
N ILE A 426 -9.35 6.66 -3.99
CA ILE A 426 -10.23 7.60 -3.31
C ILE A 426 -9.35 8.45 -2.43
N VAL A 427 -9.27 9.75 -2.75
CA VAL A 427 -8.40 10.73 -2.11
C VAL A 427 -9.24 11.69 -1.29
N GLY A 428 -8.89 11.87 -0.02
CA GLY A 428 -9.56 12.84 0.86
C GLY A 428 -8.68 14.05 1.15
N ARG A 429 -9.27 15.05 1.82
CA ARG A 429 -8.46 16.13 2.40
C ARG A 429 -7.51 15.59 3.46
N PRO A 430 -6.40 16.28 3.78
CA PRO A 430 -5.54 15.91 4.91
C PRO A 430 -6.35 15.67 6.19
N PHE A 431 -6.00 14.62 6.93
CA PHE A 431 -6.66 14.14 8.17
C PHE A 431 -8.05 13.50 7.99
N ALA A 432 -8.57 13.39 6.78
CA ALA A 432 -9.86 12.76 6.51
C ALA A 432 -9.76 11.24 6.20
N ASP A 433 -8.85 10.52 6.88
CA ASP A 433 -8.67 9.08 6.69
C ASP A 433 -9.97 8.30 6.87
N ALA A 434 -10.80 8.68 7.86
CA ALA A 434 -12.09 8.02 8.10
C ALA A 434 -13.09 8.24 6.94
N THR A 435 -13.13 9.44 6.37
CA THR A 435 -13.96 9.74 5.20
C THR A 435 -13.52 8.92 3.98
N VAL A 436 -12.22 8.85 3.71
CA VAL A 436 -11.68 8.02 2.60
C VAL A 436 -12.10 6.56 2.76
N LEU A 437 -11.99 6.01 3.97
CA LEU A 437 -12.37 4.62 4.26
C LEU A 437 -13.89 4.39 4.20
N ARG A 438 -14.71 5.39 4.58
CA ARG A 438 -16.17 5.37 4.39
C ARG A 438 -16.55 5.20 2.92
N PHE A 439 -15.98 6.04 2.03
CA PHE A 439 -16.19 5.94 0.59
C PHE A 439 -15.66 4.62 0.00
N ALA A 440 -14.47 4.19 0.44
CA ALA A 440 -13.89 2.92 0.04
C ALA A 440 -14.80 1.73 0.39
N ARG A 441 -15.34 1.71 1.61
CA ARG A 441 -16.26 0.67 2.07
C ARG A 441 -17.58 0.67 1.32
N ALA A 442 -18.17 1.85 1.08
CA ALA A 442 -19.40 1.97 0.32
C ALA A 442 -19.24 1.46 -1.12
N PHE A 443 -18.10 1.80 -1.78
CA PHE A 443 -17.76 1.32 -3.11
C PHE A 443 -17.57 -0.21 -3.14
N GLU A 444 -16.79 -0.75 -2.21
CA GLU A 444 -16.53 -2.19 -2.09
C GLU A 444 -17.81 -3.01 -1.91
N GLN A 445 -18.72 -2.56 -1.04
CA GLN A 445 -19.95 -3.28 -0.73
C GLN A 445 -20.91 -3.40 -1.92
N VAL A 446 -20.97 -2.39 -2.78
CA VAL A 446 -21.83 -2.40 -3.96
C VAL A 446 -21.21 -3.17 -5.12
N THR A 447 -19.90 -3.04 -5.31
CA THR A 447 -19.23 -3.62 -6.47
C THR A 447 -18.82 -5.07 -6.29
N GLY A 448 -18.39 -5.44 -5.08
CA GLY A 448 -17.93 -6.78 -4.77
C GLY A 448 -16.71 -7.25 -5.57
N TYR A 449 -16.02 -6.38 -6.29
CA TYR A 449 -14.88 -6.77 -7.16
C TYR A 449 -13.76 -7.48 -6.40
N GLY A 450 -13.51 -7.11 -5.12
CA GLY A 450 -12.52 -7.75 -4.26
C GLY A 450 -12.82 -9.22 -3.92
N THR A 451 -14.03 -9.71 -4.19
CA THR A 451 -14.42 -11.11 -3.96
C THR A 451 -13.92 -12.08 -5.03
N ARG A 452 -13.56 -11.57 -6.22
CA ARG A 452 -12.99 -12.39 -7.29
C ARG A 452 -11.59 -12.86 -6.89
N ARG A 453 -11.41 -14.17 -6.83
CA ARG A 453 -10.15 -14.83 -6.47
C ARG A 453 -9.33 -15.19 -7.71
N PRO A 454 -7.98 -15.25 -7.58
CA PRO A 454 -7.14 -15.82 -8.62
C PRO A 454 -7.48 -17.31 -8.85
N SER A 455 -7.29 -17.78 -10.09
CA SER A 455 -7.39 -19.21 -10.43
C SER A 455 -6.04 -19.90 -10.23
N TRP A 456 -6.08 -21.10 -9.67
CA TRP A 456 -4.89 -21.92 -9.36
C TRP A 456 -4.86 -23.20 -10.17
#